data_3614d98e512dd3951f561a75d56d8ad0
#
_entry.id   3614d98e512dd3951f561a75d56d8ad0
#
_cell.length_a   1.000
_cell.length_b   1.000
_cell.length_c   1.000
_cell.angle_alpha   90.00
_cell.angle_beta   90.00
_cell.angle_gamma   90.00
#
_symmetry.space_group_name_H-M   'P 1'
#
loop_
_entity.id
_entity.type
_entity.pdbx_description
1 polymer ?
#
loop_
_entity_poly.entity_id
_entity_poly.type
_entity_poly.pdbx_seq_one_letter_code
_entity_poly.pdbx_strand_id
1 'polypeptide(L)'
;MKKLLLLLLIAPVLVIAQGVQRYADGTATDQDGNTFEWINYGTQDWAIENAAVETYRDGTVIPYVTSPDWYNLTTGAWRYYDDNSAKGKLYNWYAVMGINDNDPTTPLKEFAPEGWHVPTDSEWTVFEDYLVSSGYEAPITGSGNKLAKALASNNGWNYTNQPNVDGGVDFIPGYNQTTNNSSGFNAFPTGGEYGNYFQDEGDASIFWTSTEYSNDSYAYTRGIKKSGVSLNWQQLKKLFGFQVRFVRDASTASTNNYSNAITIYPNPTTSILTIDGNKEYQIKVYDLLGNKVLETQGNSINMEHLSTATYIVKVTDKS
;
A
#
# COMPACT_ATOMS: atom_id res chain seq x y z
N MET A 1 7.17 17.84 -62.90
CA MET A 1 7.79 17.39 -61.64
C MET A 1 6.66 17.01 -60.67
N LYS A 2 6.46 15.69 -60.48
CA LYS A 2 5.44 15.18 -59.58
C LYS A 2 6.03 15.18 -58.14
N LYS A 3 5.44 15.95 -57.22
CA LYS A 3 5.80 15.93 -55.80
C LYS A 3 5.18 14.68 -55.17
N LEU A 4 6.04 13.77 -54.72
CA LEU A 4 5.65 12.59 -53.94
C LEU A 4 5.43 13.05 -52.48
N LEU A 5 4.16 12.99 -52.01
CA LEU A 5 3.81 13.26 -50.64
C LEU A 5 4.00 11.94 -49.85
N LEU A 6 5.06 11.86 -49.04
CA LEU A 6 5.30 10.72 -48.15
C LEU A 6 4.46 10.93 -46.88
N LEU A 7 3.35 10.18 -46.77
CA LEU A 7 2.53 10.17 -45.56
C LEU A 7 3.19 9.22 -44.57
N LEU A 8 3.87 9.75 -43.55
CA LEU A 8 4.40 8.98 -42.44
C LEU A 8 3.24 8.63 -41.50
N LEU A 9 2.71 7.42 -41.58
CA LEU A 9 1.78 6.87 -40.60
C LEU A 9 2.60 6.50 -39.36
N ILE A 10 2.56 7.39 -38.35
CA ILE A 10 3.02 7.07 -37.00
C ILE A 10 1.91 6.25 -36.36
N ALA A 11 2.05 4.92 -36.41
CA ALA A 11 1.25 4.04 -35.57
C ALA A 11 1.63 4.34 -34.11
N PRO A 12 0.65 4.51 -33.19
CA PRO A 12 0.98 4.61 -31.80
C PRO A 12 1.61 3.28 -31.37
N VAL A 13 2.89 3.31 -31.03
CA VAL A 13 3.52 2.20 -30.32
C VAL A 13 2.86 2.16 -28.96
N LEU A 14 1.99 1.18 -28.77
CA LEU A 14 1.48 0.86 -27.44
C LEU A 14 2.68 0.33 -26.65
N VAL A 15 3.39 1.21 -25.95
CA VAL A 15 4.34 0.80 -24.91
C VAL A 15 3.47 0.22 -23.80
N ILE A 16 3.33 -1.10 -23.80
CA ILE A 16 2.89 -1.80 -22.60
C ILE A 16 4.05 -1.56 -21.62
N ALA A 17 3.85 -0.62 -20.72
CA ALA A 17 4.74 -0.46 -19.58
C ALA A 17 4.69 -1.80 -18.83
N GLN A 18 5.69 -2.65 -19.03
CA GLN A 18 5.96 -3.72 -18.09
C GLN A 18 6.23 -3.03 -16.78
N GLY A 19 5.33 -3.22 -15.80
CA GLY A 19 5.38 -2.53 -14.53
C GLY A 19 6.76 -2.71 -13.92
N VAL A 20 7.46 -1.61 -13.75
CA VAL A 20 8.68 -1.59 -12.93
C VAL A 20 8.24 -2.08 -11.55
N GLN A 21 8.81 -3.20 -11.09
CA GLN A 21 8.55 -3.71 -9.75
C GLN A 21 8.80 -2.58 -8.74
N ARG A 22 7.79 -2.26 -7.92
CA ARG A 22 7.94 -1.26 -6.87
C ARG A 22 8.73 -1.83 -5.70
N TYR A 23 9.55 -0.99 -5.12
CA TYR A 23 10.30 -1.26 -3.91
C TYR A 23 9.69 -0.46 -2.76
N ALA A 24 10.00 -0.88 -1.52
CA ALA A 24 9.56 -0.18 -0.32
C ALA A 24 10.01 1.29 -0.34
N ASP A 25 9.12 2.18 0.09
CA ASP A 25 9.40 3.61 0.28
C ASP A 25 9.99 3.89 1.66
N GLY A 26 9.83 2.95 2.60
CA GLY A 26 10.41 3.03 3.93
C GLY A 26 10.09 1.83 4.82
N THR A 27 10.52 1.92 6.06
CA THR A 27 10.29 0.92 7.11
C THR A 27 9.60 1.56 8.31
N ALA A 28 8.86 0.75 9.07
CA ALA A 28 8.29 1.10 10.36
C ALA A 28 8.44 -0.07 11.32
N THR A 29 8.21 0.16 12.61
CA THR A 29 8.33 -0.87 13.65
C THR A 29 7.03 -0.90 14.47
N ASP A 30 6.53 -2.09 14.76
CA ASP A 30 5.36 -2.26 15.61
C ASP A 30 5.72 -2.22 17.12
N GLN A 31 4.72 -2.31 17.99
CA GLN A 31 4.88 -2.24 19.45
C GLN A 31 5.65 -3.44 20.04
N ASP A 32 5.76 -4.55 19.31
CA ASP A 32 6.51 -5.74 19.72
C ASP A 32 7.94 -5.76 19.15
N GLY A 33 8.32 -4.72 18.39
CA GLY A 33 9.65 -4.56 17.80
C GLY A 33 9.83 -5.25 16.44
N ASN A 34 8.75 -5.75 15.82
CA ASN A 34 8.81 -6.27 14.46
C ASN A 34 8.88 -5.12 13.46
N THR A 35 9.86 -5.17 12.56
CA THR A 35 10.00 -4.18 11.49
C THR A 35 9.22 -4.64 10.26
N PHE A 36 8.53 -3.72 9.62
CA PHE A 36 7.84 -3.95 8.35
C PHE A 36 8.13 -2.85 7.34
N GLU A 37 8.14 -3.20 6.07
CA GLU A 37 8.29 -2.27 4.96
C GLU A 37 6.92 -1.72 4.54
N TRP A 38 6.92 -0.53 3.92
CA TRP A 38 5.71 0.08 3.40
C TRP A 38 5.95 0.77 2.05
N ILE A 39 4.87 0.90 1.28
CA ILE A 39 4.83 1.61 -0.01
C ILE A 39 3.73 2.66 0.04
N ASN A 40 4.03 3.84 -0.55
CA ASN A 40 3.04 4.88 -0.78
C ASN A 40 2.17 4.54 -2.00
N TYR A 41 0.86 4.54 -1.82
CA TYR A 41 -0.13 4.41 -2.89
C TYR A 41 -1.01 5.67 -2.92
N GLY A 42 -0.43 6.78 -3.36
CA GLY A 42 -1.11 8.06 -3.47
C GLY A 42 -1.31 8.75 -2.13
N THR A 43 -2.52 8.76 -1.60
CA THR A 43 -2.84 9.38 -0.30
C THR A 43 -2.63 8.46 0.89
N GLN A 44 -2.18 7.23 0.68
CA GLN A 44 -2.03 6.21 1.71
C GLN A 44 -0.67 5.54 1.65
N ASP A 45 -0.06 5.29 2.82
CA ASP A 45 1.09 4.40 2.97
C ASP A 45 0.58 3.04 3.50
N TRP A 46 0.92 1.96 2.83
CA TRP A 46 0.49 0.60 3.18
C TRP A 46 1.68 -0.28 3.54
N ALA A 47 1.58 -1.00 4.66
CA ALA A 47 2.50 -2.08 4.97
C ALA A 47 2.44 -3.17 3.88
N ILE A 48 3.60 -3.68 3.46
CA ILE A 48 3.71 -4.74 2.46
C ILE A 48 4.00 -6.11 3.06
N GLU A 49 4.19 -6.17 4.38
CA GLU A 49 4.14 -7.39 5.19
C GLU A 49 2.86 -7.44 6.01
N ASN A 50 2.49 -8.66 6.40
CA ASN A 50 1.36 -8.88 7.30
C ASN A 50 1.72 -8.51 8.73
N ALA A 51 0.75 -8.03 9.50
CA ALA A 51 0.90 -7.78 10.92
C ALA A 51 1.45 -9.02 11.67
N ALA A 52 2.36 -8.78 12.60
CA ALA A 52 3.01 -9.82 13.41
C ALA A 52 2.88 -9.55 14.92
N VAL A 53 1.99 -8.65 15.34
CA VAL A 53 1.84 -8.20 16.73
C VAL A 53 1.31 -9.31 17.64
N GLU A 54 1.80 -9.32 18.86
CA GLU A 54 1.36 -10.20 19.98
C GLU A 54 0.76 -9.40 21.13
N THR A 55 0.94 -8.08 21.09
CA THR A 55 0.36 -7.15 22.06
C THR A 55 -0.42 -6.05 21.37
N TYR A 56 -1.36 -5.47 22.08
CA TYR A 56 -1.93 -4.18 21.75
C TYR A 56 -0.93 -3.06 22.07
N ARG A 57 -1.15 -1.86 21.54
CA ARG A 57 -0.24 -0.71 21.72
C ARG A 57 0.03 -0.36 23.20
N ASP A 58 -0.90 -0.64 24.11
CA ASP A 58 -0.75 -0.42 25.54
C ASP A 58 0.01 -1.54 26.27
N GLY A 59 0.50 -2.54 25.55
CA GLY A 59 1.21 -3.72 26.07
C GLY A 59 0.30 -4.85 26.56
N THR A 60 -1.02 -4.73 26.44
CA THR A 60 -1.96 -5.83 26.74
C THR A 60 -1.72 -6.98 25.76
N VAL A 61 -1.50 -8.20 26.26
CA VAL A 61 -1.23 -9.37 25.42
C VAL A 61 -2.48 -9.79 24.63
N ILE A 62 -2.31 -10.06 23.34
CA ILE A 62 -3.31 -10.72 22.51
C ILE A 62 -3.09 -12.23 22.66
N PRO A 63 -4.06 -13.01 23.18
CA PRO A 63 -3.86 -14.43 23.44
C PRO A 63 -3.53 -15.24 22.19
N TYR A 64 -2.52 -16.11 22.31
CA TYR A 64 -2.29 -17.20 21.36
C TYR A 64 -3.24 -18.35 21.68
N VAL A 65 -4.17 -18.69 20.78
CA VAL A 65 -5.19 -19.71 21.02
C VAL A 65 -5.20 -20.73 19.89
N THR A 66 -5.11 -22.01 20.24
CA THR A 66 -5.18 -23.16 19.32
C THR A 66 -6.56 -23.82 19.33
N SER A 67 -6.82 -24.72 18.37
CA SER A 67 -8.02 -25.57 18.40
C SER A 67 -8.01 -26.50 19.65
N PRO A 68 -9.20 -26.83 20.22
CA PRO A 68 -10.55 -26.53 19.75
C PRO A 68 -11.12 -25.19 20.27
N ASP A 69 -10.38 -24.45 21.11
CA ASP A 69 -10.90 -23.28 21.84
C ASP A 69 -11.19 -22.10 20.91
N TRP A 70 -10.54 -22.07 19.75
CA TRP A 70 -10.71 -21.00 18.77
C TRP A 70 -12.16 -20.75 18.33
N TYR A 71 -12.95 -21.83 18.16
CA TYR A 71 -14.32 -21.74 17.66
C TYR A 71 -15.29 -20.96 18.58
N ASN A 72 -14.98 -20.88 19.86
CA ASN A 72 -15.84 -20.25 20.86
C ASN A 72 -15.40 -18.85 21.25
N LEU A 73 -14.42 -18.26 20.55
CA LEU A 73 -13.88 -16.97 20.90
C LEU A 73 -14.89 -15.85 20.64
N THR A 74 -14.99 -14.97 21.62
CA THR A 74 -15.72 -13.70 21.58
C THR A 74 -14.81 -12.50 21.84
N THR A 75 -13.51 -12.79 22.05
CA THR A 75 -12.46 -11.79 22.33
C THR A 75 -11.29 -11.99 21.38
N GLY A 76 -10.39 -11.01 21.34
CA GLY A 76 -9.22 -11.02 20.47
C GLY A 76 -8.28 -12.18 20.72
N ALA A 77 -7.86 -12.82 19.64
CA ALA A 77 -6.87 -13.89 19.66
C ALA A 77 -6.12 -13.98 18.32
N TRP A 78 -4.97 -14.62 18.35
CA TRP A 78 -4.20 -14.95 17.16
C TRP A 78 -3.66 -16.38 17.23
N ARG A 79 -3.29 -16.92 16.06
CA ARG A 79 -2.56 -18.17 15.93
C ARG A 79 -1.78 -18.22 14.62
N TYR A 80 -0.84 -19.14 14.50
CA TYR A 80 -0.22 -19.44 13.21
C TYR A 80 -1.13 -20.32 12.35
N TYR A 81 -1.05 -20.15 11.02
CA TYR A 81 -1.68 -21.12 10.13
C TYR A 81 -1.12 -22.51 10.40
N ASP A 82 -2.02 -23.48 10.65
CA ASP A 82 -1.67 -24.88 10.98
C ASP A 82 -0.71 -24.99 12.18
N ASP A 83 -0.79 -24.05 13.13
CA ASP A 83 0.08 -23.90 14.29
C ASP A 83 1.59 -23.90 13.96
N ASN A 84 1.95 -23.54 12.73
CA ASN A 84 3.32 -23.48 12.23
C ASN A 84 3.82 -22.02 12.16
N SER A 85 4.77 -21.67 13.01
CA SER A 85 5.31 -20.29 13.10
C SER A 85 5.96 -19.77 11.80
N ALA A 86 6.32 -20.66 10.88
CA ALA A 86 6.85 -20.25 9.57
C ALA A 86 5.78 -19.72 8.61
N LYS A 87 4.48 -19.90 8.92
CA LYS A 87 3.36 -19.56 8.02
C LYS A 87 2.72 -18.19 8.30
N GLY A 88 3.21 -17.44 9.26
CA GLY A 88 2.66 -16.13 9.64
C GLY A 88 1.43 -16.21 10.55
N LYS A 89 1.05 -15.07 11.10
CA LYS A 89 -0.05 -14.96 12.09
C LYS A 89 -1.37 -14.68 11.42
N LEU A 90 -2.41 -15.33 11.95
CA LEU A 90 -3.82 -15.11 11.64
C LEU A 90 -4.50 -14.56 12.89
N TYR A 91 -5.30 -13.53 12.74
CA TYR A 91 -6.04 -12.87 13.82
C TYR A 91 -7.52 -13.03 13.61
N ASN A 92 -8.30 -13.23 14.69
CA ASN A 92 -9.73 -13.05 14.59
C ASN A 92 -10.07 -11.54 14.53
N TRP A 93 -11.28 -11.20 14.09
CA TRP A 93 -11.68 -9.81 13.96
C TRP A 93 -11.77 -9.08 15.32
N TYR A 94 -12.03 -9.81 16.39
CA TYR A 94 -12.05 -9.24 17.74
C TYR A 94 -10.68 -8.69 18.16
N ALA A 95 -9.58 -9.38 17.78
CA ALA A 95 -8.23 -8.85 17.98
C ALA A 95 -8.00 -7.57 17.18
N VAL A 96 -8.42 -7.56 15.93
CA VAL A 96 -8.30 -6.38 15.03
C VAL A 96 -8.97 -5.15 15.62
N MET A 97 -10.11 -5.34 16.30
CA MET A 97 -10.90 -4.26 16.92
C MET A 97 -10.56 -3.99 18.38
N GLY A 98 -9.55 -4.68 18.92
CA GLY A 98 -9.10 -4.45 20.28
C GLY A 98 -10.07 -4.92 21.38
N ILE A 99 -10.94 -5.87 21.05
CA ILE A 99 -11.90 -6.45 22.00
C ILE A 99 -11.15 -7.53 22.80
N ASN A 100 -10.63 -7.19 23.97
CA ASN A 100 -9.77 -8.06 24.77
C ASN A 100 -10.50 -8.80 25.91
N ASP A 101 -11.73 -8.42 26.23
CA ASP A 101 -12.60 -9.08 27.21
C ASP A 101 -14.07 -8.96 26.79
N ASN A 102 -14.97 -9.56 27.60
CA ASN A 102 -16.41 -9.56 27.34
C ASN A 102 -17.16 -8.44 28.05
N ASP A 103 -16.48 -7.48 28.68
CA ASP A 103 -17.10 -6.31 29.28
C ASP A 103 -17.27 -5.20 28.21
N PRO A 104 -18.50 -4.85 27.79
CA PRO A 104 -18.72 -3.85 26.77
C PRO A 104 -18.34 -2.41 27.22
N THR A 105 -18.01 -2.24 28.49
CA THR A 105 -17.54 -0.96 29.03
C THR A 105 -16.01 -0.83 28.99
N THR A 106 -15.28 -1.91 28.77
CA THR A 106 -13.83 -1.88 28.60
C THR A 106 -13.49 -1.14 27.31
N PRO A 107 -12.63 -0.11 27.34
CA PRO A 107 -12.20 0.58 26.14
C PRO A 107 -11.50 -0.37 25.17
N LEU A 108 -11.81 -0.23 23.88
CA LEU A 108 -11.13 -0.97 22.82
C LEU A 108 -9.64 -0.66 22.82
N LYS A 109 -8.83 -1.69 22.57
CA LYS A 109 -7.38 -1.59 22.50
C LYS A 109 -6.92 -1.27 21.09
N GLU A 110 -5.83 -0.54 20.95
CA GLU A 110 -5.25 -0.23 19.65
C GLU A 110 -4.39 -1.40 19.13
N PHE A 111 -4.82 -2.03 18.05
CA PHE A 111 -4.14 -3.18 17.45
C PHE A 111 -2.92 -2.77 16.63
N ALA A 112 -3.02 -1.72 15.85
CA ALA A 112 -1.95 -1.25 14.98
C ALA A 112 -0.92 -0.39 15.74
N PRO A 113 0.34 -0.31 15.28
CA PRO A 113 1.34 0.55 15.89
C PRO A 113 0.99 2.04 15.77
N GLU A 114 1.67 2.88 16.56
CA GLU A 114 1.41 4.31 16.57
C GLU A 114 1.58 4.94 15.19
N GLY A 115 0.62 5.79 14.82
CA GLY A 115 0.57 6.42 13.50
C GLY A 115 0.04 5.52 12.38
N TRP A 116 -0.32 4.28 12.69
CA TRP A 116 -0.92 3.31 11.77
C TRP A 116 -2.27 2.82 12.29
N HIS A 117 -3.09 2.27 11.41
CA HIS A 117 -4.35 1.63 11.77
C HIS A 117 -4.64 0.43 10.85
N VAL A 118 -5.63 -0.37 11.23
CA VAL A 118 -6.16 -1.42 10.34
C VAL A 118 -7.09 -0.77 9.32
N PRO A 119 -6.88 -1.01 8.03
CA PRO A 119 -7.66 -0.34 6.99
C PRO A 119 -9.15 -0.65 7.09
N THR A 120 -9.97 0.38 6.90
CA THR A 120 -11.40 0.25 6.65
C THR A 120 -11.67 -0.29 5.25
N ASP A 121 -12.88 -0.76 4.98
CA ASP A 121 -13.29 -1.17 3.62
C ASP A 121 -13.23 0.00 2.61
N SER A 122 -13.50 1.23 3.07
CA SER A 122 -13.37 2.43 2.25
C SER A 122 -11.93 2.75 1.88
N GLU A 123 -10.95 2.55 2.78
CA GLU A 123 -9.53 2.76 2.51
C GLU A 123 -8.99 1.73 1.52
N TRP A 124 -9.46 0.48 1.60
CA TRP A 124 -9.18 -0.50 0.55
C TRP A 124 -9.73 -0.06 -0.81
N THR A 125 -10.89 0.60 -0.86
CA THR A 125 -11.43 1.14 -2.12
C THR A 125 -10.55 2.27 -2.66
N VAL A 126 -10.05 3.18 -1.80
CA VAL A 126 -9.08 4.24 -2.21
C VAL A 126 -7.80 3.63 -2.76
N PHE A 127 -7.27 2.60 -2.12
CA PHE A 127 -6.10 1.85 -2.59
C PHE A 127 -6.35 1.18 -3.95
N GLU A 128 -7.50 0.52 -4.11
CA GLU A 128 -7.95 -0.10 -5.36
C GLU A 128 -8.02 0.92 -6.50
N ASP A 129 -8.69 2.05 -6.28
CA ASP A 129 -8.83 3.15 -7.24
C ASP A 129 -7.47 3.73 -7.67
N TYR A 130 -6.54 3.87 -6.72
CA TYR A 130 -5.17 4.28 -7.02
C TYR A 130 -4.48 3.29 -7.95
N LEU A 131 -4.55 1.99 -7.67
CA LEU A 131 -3.92 0.96 -8.51
C LEU A 131 -4.51 0.92 -9.92
N VAL A 132 -5.84 1.03 -10.04
CA VAL A 132 -6.55 1.10 -11.32
C VAL A 132 -6.09 2.32 -12.12
N SER A 133 -6.12 3.51 -11.51
CA SER A 133 -5.71 4.76 -12.16
C SER A 133 -4.23 4.80 -12.53
N SER A 134 -3.40 4.05 -11.81
CA SER A 134 -1.96 3.90 -12.05
C SER A 134 -1.62 2.80 -13.06
N GLY A 135 -2.62 2.13 -13.65
CA GLY A 135 -2.42 1.16 -14.75
C GLY A 135 -1.96 -0.24 -14.30
N TYR A 136 -2.21 -0.61 -13.03
CA TYR A 136 -1.89 -1.96 -12.54
C TYR A 136 -2.91 -3.03 -12.94
N GLU A 137 -4.05 -2.63 -13.52
CA GLU A 137 -5.03 -3.61 -13.99
C GLU A 137 -4.52 -4.44 -15.17
N ALA A 138 -4.89 -5.72 -15.16
CA ALA A 138 -4.69 -6.58 -16.31
C ALA A 138 -5.56 -6.10 -17.50
N PRO A 139 -5.05 -6.11 -18.73
CA PRO A 139 -5.74 -5.61 -19.92
C PRO A 139 -6.78 -6.63 -20.45
N ILE A 140 -7.68 -7.09 -19.60
CA ILE A 140 -8.77 -8.02 -19.94
C ILE A 140 -10.12 -7.37 -19.73
N THR A 141 -11.12 -7.82 -20.49
CA THR A 141 -12.50 -7.35 -20.38
C THR A 141 -13.24 -8.04 -19.23
N GLY A 142 -14.37 -7.47 -18.82
CA GLY A 142 -15.22 -8.01 -17.75
C GLY A 142 -15.44 -7.01 -16.62
N SER A 143 -16.31 -7.37 -15.69
CA SER A 143 -16.65 -6.55 -14.52
C SER A 143 -15.60 -6.67 -13.40
N GLY A 144 -15.57 -5.69 -12.49
CA GLY A 144 -14.65 -5.62 -11.37
C GLY A 144 -13.23 -5.19 -11.77
N ASN A 145 -12.39 -4.93 -10.75
CA ASN A 145 -10.97 -4.67 -10.96
C ASN A 145 -10.22 -5.95 -11.41
N LYS A 146 -9.05 -5.80 -11.99
CA LYS A 146 -8.19 -6.91 -12.46
C LYS A 146 -6.83 -6.82 -11.80
N LEU A 147 -6.81 -6.66 -10.48
CA LEU A 147 -5.64 -6.34 -9.69
C LEU A 147 -4.95 -7.57 -9.04
N ALA A 148 -5.59 -8.75 -9.08
CA ALA A 148 -5.12 -9.91 -8.30
C ALA A 148 -3.64 -10.24 -8.56
N LYS A 149 -3.22 -10.29 -9.82
CA LYS A 149 -1.84 -10.62 -10.18
C LYS A 149 -0.85 -9.53 -9.78
N ALA A 150 -1.23 -8.26 -9.90
CA ALA A 150 -0.40 -7.13 -9.51
C ALA A 150 -0.16 -7.08 -7.99
N LEU A 151 -1.10 -7.58 -7.20
CA LEU A 151 -1.04 -7.61 -5.74
C LEU A 151 -0.36 -8.86 -5.17
N ALA A 152 -0.45 -9.99 -5.87
CA ALA A 152 0.01 -11.30 -5.41
C ALA A 152 1.52 -11.38 -5.26
N SER A 153 2.02 -12.08 -4.25
CA SER A 153 3.45 -12.41 -4.12
C SER A 153 3.98 -13.24 -5.30
N ASN A 154 5.29 -13.17 -5.54
CA ASN A 154 5.97 -13.88 -6.63
C ASN A 154 6.11 -15.39 -6.39
N ASN A 155 5.67 -15.86 -5.23
CA ASN A 155 5.75 -17.27 -4.83
C ASN A 155 4.64 -17.63 -3.83
N GLY A 156 4.57 -18.90 -3.47
CA GLY A 156 3.64 -19.44 -2.47
C GLY A 156 2.28 -19.84 -3.03
N TRP A 157 1.92 -19.43 -4.23
CA TRP A 157 0.64 -19.77 -4.85
C TRP A 157 0.65 -21.19 -5.41
N ASN A 158 -0.43 -21.95 -5.20
CA ASN A 158 -0.61 -23.21 -5.87
C ASN A 158 -0.81 -22.99 -7.37
N TYR A 159 -0.11 -23.78 -8.18
CA TYR A 159 -0.23 -23.67 -9.64
C TYR A 159 -1.67 -23.92 -10.09
N THR A 160 -2.14 -23.09 -11.00
CA THR A 160 -3.37 -23.33 -11.76
C THR A 160 -3.28 -22.68 -13.15
N ASN A 161 -3.86 -23.31 -14.14
CA ASN A 161 -4.11 -22.76 -15.48
C ASN A 161 -5.62 -22.62 -15.75
N GLN A 162 -6.43 -22.64 -14.71
CA GLN A 162 -7.89 -22.55 -14.77
C GLN A 162 -8.33 -21.20 -14.18
N PRO A 163 -8.38 -20.11 -14.98
CA PRO A 163 -8.91 -18.83 -14.52
C PRO A 163 -10.41 -18.94 -14.29
N ASN A 164 -10.94 -18.14 -13.37
CA ASN A 164 -12.37 -18.02 -13.16
C ASN A 164 -13.09 -17.09 -14.15
N VAL A 165 -12.33 -16.56 -15.13
CA VAL A 165 -12.84 -15.70 -16.21
C VAL A 165 -12.20 -16.08 -17.54
N ASP A 166 -12.92 -15.87 -18.64
CA ASP A 166 -12.42 -16.17 -19.97
C ASP A 166 -11.19 -15.32 -20.34
N GLY A 167 -10.19 -15.97 -20.96
CA GLY A 167 -8.98 -15.32 -21.44
C GLY A 167 -7.99 -14.85 -20.36
N GLY A 168 -8.20 -15.23 -19.10
CA GLY A 168 -7.51 -14.65 -17.97
C GLY A 168 -6.30 -15.43 -17.43
N VAL A 169 -5.84 -16.50 -18.06
CA VAL A 169 -4.79 -17.39 -17.51
C VAL A 169 -3.49 -16.65 -17.16
N ASP A 170 -3.05 -15.73 -17.99
CA ASP A 170 -1.83 -14.94 -17.77
C ASP A 170 -1.97 -13.89 -16.64
N PHE A 171 -3.20 -13.66 -16.16
CA PHE A 171 -3.54 -12.60 -15.22
C PHE A 171 -3.99 -13.11 -13.85
N ILE A 172 -3.84 -14.41 -13.60
CA ILE A 172 -4.15 -15.02 -12.30
C ILE A 172 -2.87 -15.26 -11.48
N PRO A 173 -2.93 -15.14 -10.15
CA PRO A 173 -1.77 -15.35 -9.26
C PRO A 173 -1.12 -16.73 -9.38
N GLY A 174 -1.90 -17.79 -9.56
CA GLY A 174 -1.41 -19.16 -9.61
C GLY A 174 -0.70 -19.55 -10.92
N TYR A 175 -0.66 -18.68 -11.94
CA TYR A 175 0.01 -18.95 -13.21
C TYR A 175 1.18 -17.99 -13.42
N ASN A 176 2.35 -18.55 -13.76
CA ASN A 176 3.58 -17.78 -13.99
C ASN A 176 3.86 -16.75 -12.86
N GLN A 177 4.01 -17.26 -11.64
CA GLN A 177 4.09 -16.45 -10.42
C GLN A 177 5.24 -15.43 -10.42
N THR A 178 6.34 -15.70 -11.15
CA THR A 178 7.48 -14.78 -11.28
C THR A 178 7.12 -13.42 -11.87
N THR A 179 5.94 -13.30 -12.51
CA THR A 179 5.41 -12.06 -13.07
C THR A 179 4.34 -11.39 -12.18
N ASN A 180 4.10 -11.91 -10.99
CA ASN A 180 3.25 -11.28 -9.99
C ASN A 180 3.91 -10.03 -9.38
N ASN A 181 3.20 -9.36 -8.48
CA ASN A 181 3.70 -8.33 -7.59
C ASN A 181 4.21 -7.04 -8.26
N SER A 182 3.66 -6.67 -9.40
CA SER A 182 4.04 -5.42 -10.06
C SER A 182 3.73 -4.18 -9.22
N SER A 183 2.72 -4.24 -8.33
CA SER A 183 2.39 -3.16 -7.40
C SER A 183 3.34 -3.06 -6.19
N GLY A 184 4.08 -4.13 -5.86
CA GLY A 184 4.89 -4.25 -4.66
C GLY A 184 4.13 -4.68 -3.41
N PHE A 185 2.80 -4.86 -3.46
CA PHE A 185 1.96 -5.14 -2.28
C PHE A 185 2.25 -6.50 -1.63
N ASN A 186 2.74 -7.47 -2.40
CA ASN A 186 3.26 -8.75 -1.92
C ASN A 186 2.26 -9.58 -1.07
N ALA A 187 1.03 -9.75 -1.56
CA ALA A 187 0.02 -10.57 -0.90
C ALA A 187 0.37 -12.06 -0.97
N PHE A 188 0.82 -12.63 0.16
CA PHE A 188 1.18 -14.05 0.26
C PHE A 188 -0.04 -14.91 0.55
N PRO A 189 -0.23 -16.08 -0.11
CA PRO A 189 -1.42 -16.91 0.02
C PRO A 189 -1.37 -17.80 1.27
N THR A 190 -1.44 -17.22 2.45
CA THR A 190 -1.45 -17.94 3.71
C THR A 190 -2.72 -18.76 3.92
N GLY A 191 -3.83 -18.42 3.23
CA GLY A 191 -5.14 -19.00 3.52
C GLY A 191 -5.74 -18.39 4.79
N GLY A 192 -6.52 -19.17 5.53
CA GLY A 192 -7.21 -18.74 6.74
C GLY A 192 -7.59 -19.86 7.71
N GLU A 193 -7.96 -19.45 8.91
CA GLU A 193 -8.60 -20.25 9.95
C GLU A 193 -10.12 -20.06 9.89
N TYR A 194 -10.89 -21.12 9.71
CA TYR A 194 -12.35 -21.06 9.52
C TYR A 194 -13.12 -21.65 10.72
N GLY A 195 -12.63 -21.39 11.91
CA GLY A 195 -13.27 -21.73 13.19
C GLY A 195 -12.73 -23.01 13.86
N ASN A 196 -12.43 -24.06 13.12
CA ASN A 196 -11.82 -25.27 13.63
C ASN A 196 -10.99 -26.05 12.59
N TYR A 197 -10.74 -25.42 11.44
CA TYR A 197 -9.92 -26.00 10.38
C TYR A 197 -9.24 -24.90 9.56
N PHE A 198 -8.09 -25.20 9.02
CA PHE A 198 -7.36 -24.34 8.10
C PHE A 198 -7.71 -24.68 6.66
N GLN A 199 -7.78 -23.65 5.81
CA GLN A 199 -8.07 -23.81 4.40
C GLN A 199 -7.40 -22.71 3.58
N ASP A 200 -7.33 -22.95 2.25
CA ASP A 200 -6.90 -21.97 1.24
C ASP A 200 -5.40 -21.63 1.27
N GLU A 201 -4.54 -22.41 1.97
CA GLU A 201 -3.08 -22.27 1.86
C GLU A 201 -2.62 -22.46 0.40
N GLY A 202 -1.89 -21.50 -0.12
CA GLY A 202 -1.50 -21.45 -1.51
C GLY A 202 -2.63 -21.05 -2.49
N ASP A 203 -3.86 -20.95 -2.01
CA ASP A 203 -5.04 -20.72 -2.84
C ASP A 203 -5.64 -19.32 -2.67
N ALA A 204 -5.48 -18.71 -1.50
CA ALA A 204 -5.99 -17.38 -1.24
C ALA A 204 -5.12 -16.56 -0.27
N SER A 205 -5.13 -15.25 -0.46
CA SER A 205 -4.68 -14.26 0.51
C SER A 205 -5.89 -13.43 0.93
N ILE A 206 -6.21 -13.41 2.22
CA ILE A 206 -7.42 -12.78 2.76
C ILE A 206 -7.02 -11.87 3.92
N PHE A 207 -7.52 -10.62 3.86
CA PHE A 207 -7.20 -9.59 4.83
C PHE A 207 -8.46 -9.10 5.53
N TRP A 208 -8.42 -8.95 6.84
CA TRP A 208 -9.44 -8.23 7.57
C TRP A 208 -9.45 -6.75 7.20
N THR A 209 -10.64 -6.16 7.21
CA THR A 209 -10.83 -4.72 7.37
C THR A 209 -11.32 -4.43 8.78
N SER A 210 -11.19 -3.18 9.24
CA SER A 210 -11.80 -2.74 10.51
C SER A 210 -13.30 -2.47 10.38
N THR A 211 -13.90 -2.62 9.20
CA THR A 211 -15.31 -2.35 8.96
C THR A 211 -16.18 -3.55 9.31
N GLU A 212 -17.09 -3.33 10.23
CA GLU A 212 -18.11 -4.30 10.59
C GLU A 212 -19.20 -4.42 9.52
N TYR A 213 -19.68 -5.63 9.28
CA TYR A 213 -20.88 -5.81 8.47
C TYR A 213 -22.15 -5.58 9.32
N SER A 214 -23.30 -5.37 8.70
CA SER A 214 -24.56 -4.95 9.33
C SER A 214 -25.18 -5.89 10.37
N ASN A 215 -24.52 -7.01 10.68
CA ASN A 215 -24.91 -7.90 11.77
C ASN A 215 -23.68 -8.22 12.65
N ASP A 216 -23.92 -8.45 13.93
CA ASP A 216 -22.91 -8.60 14.97
C ASP A 216 -21.90 -9.76 14.78
N SER A 217 -22.11 -10.61 13.75
CA SER A 217 -21.32 -11.84 13.55
C SER A 217 -20.33 -11.77 12.39
N TYR A 218 -20.41 -10.78 11.51
CA TYR A 218 -19.62 -10.68 10.27
C TYR A 218 -18.90 -9.35 10.15
N ALA A 219 -17.75 -9.38 9.49
CA ALA A 219 -16.98 -8.20 9.12
C ALA A 219 -16.52 -8.31 7.66
N TYR A 220 -16.16 -7.18 7.05
CA TYR A 220 -15.64 -7.15 5.70
C TYR A 220 -14.21 -7.63 5.63
N THR A 221 -13.90 -8.36 4.56
CA THR A 221 -12.56 -8.77 4.17
C THR A 221 -12.27 -8.37 2.74
N ARG A 222 -11.00 -8.23 2.42
CA ARG A 222 -10.49 -8.09 1.04
C ARG A 222 -9.56 -9.26 0.75
N GLY A 223 -9.61 -9.80 -0.48
CA GLY A 223 -8.78 -10.95 -0.81
C GLY A 223 -8.66 -11.24 -2.29
N ILE A 224 -7.62 -11.98 -2.61
CA ILE A 224 -7.34 -12.49 -3.95
C ILE A 224 -7.23 -14.01 -3.91
N LYS A 225 -7.56 -14.66 -5.01
CA LYS A 225 -7.50 -16.13 -5.16
C LYS A 225 -6.57 -16.52 -6.31
N LYS A 226 -5.95 -17.70 -6.22
CA LYS A 226 -5.01 -18.22 -7.24
C LYS A 226 -5.55 -18.22 -8.65
N SER A 227 -6.86 -18.45 -8.83
CA SER A 227 -7.57 -18.51 -10.12
C SER A 227 -8.36 -17.24 -10.43
N GLY A 228 -8.40 -16.27 -9.51
CA GLY A 228 -9.10 -15.01 -9.66
C GLY A 228 -8.27 -13.93 -10.30
N VAL A 229 -8.90 -12.98 -10.97
CA VAL A 229 -8.24 -11.81 -11.57
C VAL A 229 -8.44 -10.54 -10.74
N SER A 230 -9.36 -10.55 -9.78
CA SER A 230 -9.78 -9.36 -9.04
C SER A 230 -9.40 -9.42 -7.57
N LEU A 231 -9.20 -8.26 -6.97
CA LEU A 231 -9.30 -8.05 -5.53
C LEU A 231 -10.80 -8.02 -5.18
N ASN A 232 -11.25 -8.96 -4.37
CA ASN A 232 -12.65 -9.12 -4.01
C ASN A 232 -12.90 -8.76 -2.56
N TRP A 233 -14.08 -8.29 -2.25
CA TRP A 233 -14.57 -8.15 -0.89
C TRP A 233 -15.51 -9.31 -0.53
N GLN A 234 -15.55 -9.70 0.72
CA GLN A 234 -16.44 -10.71 1.28
C GLN A 234 -16.84 -10.33 2.70
N GLN A 235 -17.92 -10.92 3.19
CA GLN A 235 -18.32 -10.85 4.60
C GLN A 235 -18.05 -12.19 5.22
N LEU A 236 -17.16 -12.22 6.20
CA LEU A 236 -16.74 -13.44 6.87
C LEU A 236 -16.98 -13.34 8.37
N LYS A 237 -17.15 -14.49 9.04
CA LYS A 237 -17.44 -14.54 10.49
C LYS A 237 -16.26 -13.96 11.27
N LYS A 238 -16.54 -13.08 12.22
CA LYS A 238 -15.54 -12.41 13.07
C LYS A 238 -14.63 -13.36 13.84
N LEU A 239 -15.10 -14.56 14.12
CA LEU A 239 -14.31 -15.61 14.78
C LEU A 239 -13.26 -16.28 13.84
N PHE A 240 -13.34 -16.08 12.51
CA PHE A 240 -12.34 -16.63 11.60
C PHE A 240 -11.00 -15.91 11.76
N GLY A 241 -9.92 -16.57 11.37
CA GLY A 241 -8.56 -16.02 11.45
C GLY A 241 -8.02 -15.66 10.06
N PHE A 242 -7.70 -14.40 9.84
CA PHE A 242 -7.10 -13.93 8.61
C PHE A 242 -5.92 -12.98 8.87
N GLN A 243 -5.22 -12.65 7.80
CA GLN A 243 -4.11 -11.71 7.79
C GLN A 243 -4.61 -10.27 8.02
N VAL A 244 -3.71 -9.41 8.46
CA VAL A 244 -3.96 -7.97 8.63
C VAL A 244 -2.84 -7.19 7.98
N ARG A 245 -3.17 -6.08 7.32
CA ARG A 245 -2.24 -5.06 6.86
C ARG A 245 -2.45 -3.78 7.66
N PHE A 246 -1.39 -3.01 7.79
CA PHE A 246 -1.49 -1.67 8.35
C PHE A 246 -1.52 -0.64 7.24
N VAL A 247 -2.27 0.44 7.49
CA VAL A 247 -2.34 1.62 6.63
C VAL A 247 -2.21 2.86 7.49
N ARG A 248 -1.71 3.93 6.90
CA ARG A 248 -1.79 5.28 7.44
C ARG A 248 -2.02 6.27 6.31
N ASP A 249 -2.53 7.45 6.64
CA ASP A 249 -2.50 8.55 5.69
C ASP A 249 -1.05 8.80 5.27
N ALA A 250 -0.82 8.86 3.96
CA ALA A 250 0.47 9.30 3.47
C ALA A 250 0.73 10.66 4.10
N SER A 251 1.88 10.82 4.73
CA SER A 251 2.32 12.15 5.05
C SER A 251 2.35 12.88 3.71
N THR A 252 1.31 13.66 3.41
CA THR A 252 1.51 14.77 2.50
C THR A 252 2.77 15.40 3.03
N ALA A 253 3.85 15.43 2.20
CA ALA A 253 5.06 16.10 2.62
C ALA A 253 4.56 17.38 3.25
N SER A 254 4.52 17.38 4.58
CA SER A 254 4.11 18.54 5.29
C SER A 254 5.18 19.51 4.87
N THR A 255 4.86 20.38 3.93
CA THR A 255 5.49 21.66 3.93
C THR A 255 5.18 22.09 5.35
N ASN A 256 6.11 21.82 6.26
CA ASN A 256 6.09 22.50 7.53
C ASN A 256 5.78 23.91 7.13
N ASN A 257 4.57 24.37 7.42
CA ASN A 257 4.24 25.76 7.35
C ASN A 257 5.15 26.39 8.38
N TYR A 258 6.42 26.54 7.97
CA TYR A 258 7.25 27.54 8.59
C TYR A 258 6.45 28.81 8.41
N SER A 259 5.96 29.35 9.50
CA SER A 259 5.21 30.59 9.55
C SER A 259 6.02 31.81 9.07
N ASN A 260 7.11 31.59 8.41
CA ASN A 260 7.89 32.46 7.54
C ASN A 260 7.73 31.96 6.10
N ALA A 261 6.58 32.26 5.49
CA ALA A 261 6.40 32.04 4.06
C ALA A 261 7.49 32.81 3.31
N ILE A 262 8.52 32.10 2.87
CA ILE A 262 9.51 32.65 1.97
C ILE A 262 8.83 32.83 0.61
N THR A 263 8.61 34.07 0.21
CA THR A 263 8.09 34.37 -1.11
C THR A 263 9.24 34.38 -2.11
N ILE A 264 9.08 33.69 -3.22
CA ILE A 264 10.06 33.63 -4.31
C ILE A 264 9.45 34.28 -5.54
N TYR A 265 10.09 35.29 -6.06
CA TYR A 265 9.58 36.06 -7.23
C TYR A 265 10.69 36.63 -8.11
N PRO A 266 10.38 36.88 -9.41
CA PRO A 266 9.20 36.44 -10.13
C PRO A 266 9.26 34.94 -10.43
N ASN A 267 8.11 34.29 -10.45
CA ASN A 267 8.00 32.89 -10.90
C ASN A 267 6.80 32.82 -11.87
N PRO A 268 7.02 32.57 -13.19
CA PRO A 268 8.29 32.28 -13.84
C PRO A 268 9.27 33.48 -13.86
N THR A 269 10.57 33.19 -13.96
CA THR A 269 11.63 34.19 -14.11
C THR A 269 12.40 34.00 -15.43
N THR A 270 12.87 35.10 -15.99
CA THR A 270 13.75 35.11 -17.18
C THR A 270 15.21 35.47 -16.82
N SER A 271 15.46 35.93 -15.60
CA SER A 271 16.80 36.34 -15.17
C SER A 271 17.02 36.11 -13.66
N ILE A 272 16.69 37.09 -12.83
CA ILE A 272 16.94 37.02 -11.39
C ILE A 272 15.70 36.53 -10.67
N LEU A 273 15.88 35.50 -9.83
CA LEU A 273 14.91 35.02 -8.88
C LEU A 273 15.25 35.57 -7.50
N THR A 274 14.33 36.26 -6.86
CA THR A 274 14.51 36.88 -5.54
C THR A 274 13.75 36.10 -4.49
N ILE A 275 14.37 35.96 -3.32
CA ILE A 275 13.79 35.35 -2.14
C ILE A 275 13.47 36.47 -1.16
N ASP A 276 12.19 36.61 -0.80
CA ASP A 276 11.76 37.63 0.16
C ASP A 276 12.22 37.25 1.59
N GLY A 277 12.82 38.21 2.27
CA GLY A 277 13.31 38.03 3.63
C GLY A 277 14.59 38.83 3.89
N ASN A 278 14.77 39.24 5.15
CA ASN A 278 15.95 40.03 5.58
C ASN A 278 17.13 39.14 6.02
N LYS A 279 17.21 37.93 5.49
CA LYS A 279 18.23 36.94 5.87
C LYS A 279 19.06 36.53 4.67
N GLU A 280 20.27 36.05 4.91
CA GLU A 280 21.07 35.38 3.90
C GLU A 280 20.75 33.88 3.88
N TYR A 281 20.48 33.37 2.70
CA TYR A 281 20.15 31.96 2.46
C TYR A 281 21.28 31.29 1.69
N GLN A 282 21.41 29.96 1.89
CA GLN A 282 22.08 29.10 0.91
C GLN A 282 21.03 28.64 -0.10
N ILE A 283 21.23 29.01 -1.37
CA ILE A 283 20.29 28.71 -2.47
C ILE A 283 20.95 27.69 -3.39
N LYS A 284 20.27 26.54 -3.62
CA LYS A 284 20.70 25.52 -4.57
C LYS A 284 19.60 25.28 -5.56
N VAL A 285 19.95 25.22 -6.85
CA VAL A 285 19.02 24.95 -7.95
C VAL A 285 19.34 23.60 -8.57
N TYR A 286 18.32 22.81 -8.79
CA TYR A 286 18.42 21.46 -9.36
C TYR A 286 17.54 21.36 -10.60
N ASP A 287 17.96 20.57 -11.59
CA ASP A 287 17.10 20.13 -12.67
C ASP A 287 16.12 19.04 -12.18
N LEU A 288 15.16 18.66 -13.02
CA LEU A 288 14.18 17.63 -12.67
C LEU A 288 14.77 16.22 -12.52
N LEU A 289 16.03 16.01 -12.91
CA LEU A 289 16.78 14.77 -12.71
C LEU A 289 17.54 14.76 -11.38
N GLY A 290 17.47 15.88 -10.61
CA GLY A 290 18.16 16.03 -9.32
C GLY A 290 19.61 16.50 -9.42
N ASN A 291 20.12 16.85 -10.61
CA ASN A 291 21.47 17.39 -10.75
C ASN A 291 21.50 18.85 -10.30
N LYS A 292 22.47 19.19 -9.44
CA LYS A 292 22.66 20.58 -9.02
C LYS A 292 23.23 21.40 -10.18
N VAL A 293 22.51 22.44 -10.62
CA VAL A 293 22.87 23.29 -11.76
C VAL A 293 23.39 24.68 -11.33
N LEU A 294 22.95 25.18 -10.17
CA LEU A 294 23.44 26.43 -9.59
C LEU A 294 23.51 26.36 -8.06
N GLU A 295 24.42 27.14 -7.46
CA GLU A 295 24.49 27.36 -6.02
C GLU A 295 24.99 28.76 -5.74
N THR A 296 24.34 29.46 -4.80
CA THR A 296 24.74 30.81 -4.36
C THR A 296 24.39 31.04 -2.89
N GLN A 297 24.91 32.14 -2.33
CA GLN A 297 24.54 32.65 -1.01
C GLN A 297 23.96 34.06 -1.18
N GLY A 298 22.94 34.37 -0.38
CA GLY A 298 22.23 35.67 -0.45
C GLY A 298 20.73 35.45 -0.51
N ASN A 299 20.05 36.50 -1.01
CA ASN A 299 18.58 36.50 -1.18
C ASN A 299 18.14 36.54 -2.66
N SER A 300 19.07 36.32 -3.58
CA SER A 300 18.76 36.28 -5.02
C SER A 300 19.70 35.34 -5.76
N ILE A 301 19.24 34.83 -6.93
CA ILE A 301 20.01 33.95 -7.79
C ILE A 301 19.78 34.34 -9.26
N ASN A 302 20.85 34.45 -10.05
CA ASN A 302 20.74 34.71 -11.48
C ASN A 302 20.54 33.42 -12.25
N MET A 303 19.39 33.29 -12.91
CA MET A 303 18.96 32.12 -13.68
C MET A 303 19.18 32.30 -15.19
N GLU A 304 19.70 33.41 -15.63
CA GLU A 304 19.79 33.82 -17.06
C GLU A 304 20.56 32.81 -17.91
N HIS A 305 21.52 32.10 -17.31
CA HIS A 305 22.36 31.14 -18.03
C HIS A 305 21.76 29.72 -18.09
N LEU A 306 20.60 29.52 -17.47
CA LEU A 306 19.89 28.22 -17.52
C LEU A 306 18.97 28.17 -18.73
N SER A 307 18.82 26.99 -19.32
CA SER A 307 17.85 26.78 -20.39
C SER A 307 16.42 26.95 -19.87
N THR A 308 15.48 27.30 -20.76
CA THR A 308 14.05 27.36 -20.40
C THR A 308 13.55 25.98 -19.97
N ALA A 309 13.30 25.80 -18.69
CA ALA A 309 12.83 24.54 -18.07
C ALA A 309 12.22 24.81 -16.69
N THR A 310 11.68 23.77 -16.08
CA THR A 310 11.30 23.77 -14.66
C THR A 310 12.50 23.35 -13.80
N TYR A 311 12.75 24.08 -12.73
CA TYR A 311 13.82 23.81 -11.78
C TYR A 311 13.30 23.72 -10.35
N ILE A 312 13.98 22.95 -9.50
CA ILE A 312 13.72 22.87 -8.07
C ILE A 312 14.71 23.80 -7.37
N VAL A 313 14.19 24.77 -6.60
CA VAL A 313 15.00 25.70 -5.80
C VAL A 313 14.94 25.27 -4.33
N LYS A 314 16.07 24.87 -3.76
CA LYS A 314 16.22 24.59 -2.34
C LYS A 314 16.84 25.77 -1.63
N VAL A 315 16.12 26.33 -0.67
CA VAL A 315 16.54 27.45 0.16
C VAL A 315 16.78 26.94 1.59
N THR A 316 17.95 27.23 2.14
CA THR A 316 18.29 26.82 3.51
C THR A 316 18.72 28.04 4.30
N ASP A 317 18.14 28.26 5.48
CA ASP A 317 18.56 29.31 6.42
C ASP A 317 19.96 28.98 6.96
N LYS A 318 20.80 30.00 7.05
CA LYS A 318 22.06 29.91 7.79
C LYS A 318 21.79 30.38 9.23
N SER A 319 21.25 29.52 10.05
CA SER A 319 21.19 29.73 11.50
C SER A 319 22.50 29.32 12.16
#